data_7a321f43cbc1940b4a286f14e2207852
#
_entry.id   7a321f43cbc1940b4a286f14e2207852
#
_cell.length_a   1.000
_cell.length_b   1.000
_cell.length_c   1.000
_cell.angle_alpha   90.00
_cell.angle_beta   90.00
_cell.angle_gamma   90.00
#
_symmetry.space_group_name_H-M   'P 1'
#
loop_
_entity.id
_entity.type
_entity.pdbx_description
1 polymer ?
#
loop_
_entity_poly.entity_id
_entity_poly.type
_entity_poly.pdbx_seq_one_letter_code
_entity_poly.pdbx_strand_id
1 'polypeptide(L)'
;LPGELLDAAAIDGCNPLQTYWHIMLPLSRSSLLTVGLFQFVWFWDEFILAISLITNNKLRTLTAGLGKLYGEYFIDYPVLAAALVMTVIPVLIIYVLTQRQMIRGMTMGALK
;
A
#
# COMPACT_ATOMS: atom_id res chain seq x y z
N LEU A 1 -14.64 8.21 12.63
CA LEU A 1 -14.51 8.14 14.09
C LEU A 1 -15.78 8.70 14.71
N PRO A 2 -16.32 8.11 15.80
CA PRO A 2 -17.49 8.64 16.50
C PRO A 2 -17.19 10.03 17.06
N GLY A 3 -18.10 11.00 16.84
CA GLY A 3 -17.97 12.37 17.34
C GLY A 3 -17.85 12.42 18.85
N GLU A 4 -18.53 11.52 19.55
CA GLU A 4 -18.53 11.37 21.01
C GLU A 4 -17.12 11.26 21.62
N LEU A 5 -16.17 10.61 20.91
CA LEU A 5 -14.78 10.51 21.39
C LEU A 5 -14.05 11.86 21.32
N LEU A 6 -14.38 12.68 20.33
CA LEU A 6 -13.80 14.01 20.18
C LEU A 6 -14.34 14.96 21.24
N ASP A 7 -15.63 14.84 21.53
CA ASP A 7 -16.29 15.63 22.61
C ASP A 7 -15.74 15.25 23.98
N ALA A 8 -15.55 13.96 24.24
CA ALA A 8 -14.93 13.49 25.49
C ALA A 8 -13.50 14.02 25.65
N ALA A 9 -12.70 13.99 24.58
CA ALA A 9 -11.33 14.53 24.58
C ALA A 9 -11.31 16.05 24.87
N ALA A 10 -12.30 16.78 24.35
CA ALA A 10 -12.41 18.21 24.60
C ALA A 10 -12.80 18.49 26.08
N ILE A 11 -13.67 17.67 26.66
CA ILE A 11 -14.03 17.74 28.09
C ILE A 11 -12.81 17.45 28.98
N ASP A 12 -11.96 16.48 28.56
CA ASP A 12 -10.72 16.15 29.27
C ASP A 12 -9.60 17.20 29.09
N GLY A 13 -9.87 18.28 28.36
CA GLY A 13 -8.95 19.40 28.17
C GLY A 13 -7.87 19.16 27.10
N CYS A 14 -8.04 18.17 26.25
CA CYS A 14 -7.12 17.93 25.13
C CYS A 14 -7.21 19.03 24.07
N ASN A 15 -6.06 19.53 23.62
CA ASN A 15 -6.05 20.40 22.46
C ASN A 15 -6.21 19.56 21.16
N PRO A 16 -6.58 20.15 20.01
CA PRO A 16 -6.82 19.42 18.77
C PRO A 16 -5.62 18.56 18.32
N LEU A 17 -4.41 19.01 18.55
CA LEU A 17 -3.19 18.29 18.20
C LEU A 17 -2.99 17.05 19.10
N GLN A 18 -3.27 17.19 20.39
CA GLN A 18 -3.23 16.07 21.34
C GLN A 18 -4.30 15.02 21.01
N THR A 19 -5.51 15.46 20.71
CA THR A 19 -6.62 14.59 20.25
C THR A 19 -6.23 13.82 19.00
N TYR A 20 -5.60 14.47 18.02
CA TYR A 20 -5.12 13.82 16.81
C TYR A 20 -4.11 12.71 17.10
N TRP A 21 -3.04 13.01 17.83
CA TRP A 21 -1.95 12.08 18.07
C TRP A 21 -2.28 10.96 19.04
N HIS A 22 -3.06 11.24 20.09
CA HIS A 22 -3.32 10.28 21.16
C HIS A 22 -4.61 9.48 20.98
N ILE A 23 -5.58 10.01 20.23
CA ILE A 23 -6.89 9.37 20.06
C ILE A 23 -7.14 8.99 18.61
N MET A 24 -7.12 9.96 17.68
CA MET A 24 -7.52 9.72 16.29
C MET A 24 -6.55 8.79 15.55
N LEU A 25 -5.27 9.06 15.64
CA LEU A 25 -4.25 8.29 14.92
C LEU A 25 -4.17 6.82 15.37
N PRO A 26 -4.13 6.50 16.68
CA PRO A 26 -4.15 5.12 17.14
C PRO A 26 -5.41 4.35 16.75
N LEU A 27 -6.58 4.99 16.86
CA LEU A 27 -7.85 4.39 16.47
C LEU A 27 -7.97 4.16 14.96
N SER A 28 -7.39 5.05 14.16
CA SER A 28 -7.39 4.94 12.69
C SER A 28 -6.31 4.02 12.13
N ARG A 29 -5.42 3.49 12.97
CA ARG A 29 -4.25 2.71 12.52
C ARG A 29 -4.62 1.56 11.58
N SER A 30 -5.67 0.82 11.90
CA SER A 30 -6.13 -0.32 11.08
C SER A 30 -6.58 0.13 9.69
N SER A 31 -7.36 1.20 9.61
CA SER A 31 -7.83 1.77 8.34
C SER A 31 -6.68 2.36 7.53
N LEU A 32 -5.75 3.05 8.18
CA LEU A 32 -4.58 3.62 7.53
C LEU A 32 -3.67 2.53 6.92
N LEU A 33 -3.48 1.41 7.62
CA LEU A 33 -2.71 0.28 7.10
C LEU A 33 -3.40 -0.37 5.91
N THR A 34 -4.73 -0.49 5.93
CA THR A 34 -5.49 -1.02 4.80
C THR A 34 -5.36 -0.12 3.57
N VAL A 35 -5.56 1.18 3.73
CA VAL A 35 -5.39 2.15 2.63
C VAL A 35 -3.93 2.15 2.14
N GLY A 36 -2.97 2.15 3.06
CA GLY A 36 -1.54 2.09 2.74
C GLY A 36 -1.17 0.86 1.92
N LEU A 37 -1.73 -0.31 2.25
CA LEU A 37 -1.51 -1.54 1.48
C LEU A 37 -2.04 -1.42 0.05
N PHE A 38 -3.29 -0.94 -0.11
CA PHE A 38 -3.87 -0.75 -1.44
C PHE A 38 -3.08 0.26 -2.27
N GLN A 39 -2.66 1.36 -1.67
CA GLN A 39 -1.83 2.36 -2.34
C GLN A 39 -0.46 1.80 -2.70
N PHE A 40 0.15 1.00 -1.81
CA PHE A 40 1.41 0.33 -2.10
C PHE A 40 1.28 -0.58 -3.33
N VAL A 41 0.26 -1.44 -3.37
CA VAL A 41 0.03 -2.33 -4.53
C VAL A 41 -0.19 -1.52 -5.80
N TRP A 42 -1.02 -0.47 -5.72
CA TRP A 42 -1.28 0.41 -6.86
C TRP A 42 -0.01 1.05 -7.43
N PHE A 43 0.82 1.63 -6.57
CA PHE A 43 2.08 2.24 -7.01
C PHE A 43 3.13 1.21 -7.44
N TRP A 44 3.10 0.03 -6.84
CA TRP A 44 3.99 -1.06 -7.23
C TRP A 44 3.70 -1.56 -8.64
N ASP A 45 2.43 -1.69 -8.98
CA ASP A 45 1.98 -2.16 -10.30
C ASP A 45 2.00 -1.05 -11.37
N GLU A 46 2.37 0.19 -11.00
CA GLU A 46 2.39 1.29 -11.95
C GLU A 46 3.44 1.05 -13.05
N PHE A 47 2.93 0.79 -14.24
CA PHE A 47 3.72 0.45 -15.41
C PHE A 47 3.73 1.56 -16.46
N ILE A 48 2.55 2.12 -16.76
CA ILE A 48 2.34 3.01 -17.90
C ILE A 48 3.07 4.34 -17.69
N LEU A 49 2.91 4.97 -16.53
CA LEU A 49 3.58 6.24 -16.24
C LEU A 49 5.10 6.03 -16.11
N ALA A 50 5.50 4.93 -15.47
CA ALA A 50 6.92 4.62 -15.30
C ALA A 50 7.63 4.43 -16.64
N ILE A 51 7.05 3.66 -17.58
CA ILE A 51 7.66 3.44 -18.90
C ILE A 51 7.62 4.68 -19.76
N SER A 52 6.62 5.55 -19.60
CA SER A 52 6.45 6.78 -20.38
C SER A 52 7.38 7.90 -19.94
N LEU A 53 7.62 8.03 -18.64
CA LEU A 53 8.37 9.15 -18.07
C LEU A 53 9.86 8.83 -17.82
N ILE A 54 10.17 7.56 -17.51
CA ILE A 54 11.53 7.15 -17.17
C ILE A 54 12.24 6.63 -18.42
N THR A 55 13.02 7.49 -19.06
CA THR A 55 13.83 7.15 -20.23
C THR A 55 15.13 6.44 -19.85
N ASN A 56 15.67 6.72 -18.67
CA ASN A 56 16.91 6.11 -18.20
C ASN A 56 16.68 4.70 -17.67
N ASN A 57 17.28 3.71 -18.32
CA ASN A 57 17.15 2.29 -17.98
C ASN A 57 17.60 1.94 -16.55
N LYS A 58 18.53 2.70 -15.97
CA LYS A 58 19.05 2.45 -14.62
C LYS A 58 18.09 2.88 -13.51
N LEU A 59 17.11 3.72 -13.85
CA LEU A 59 16.13 4.27 -12.90
C LEU A 59 14.74 3.65 -13.03
N ARG A 60 14.58 2.64 -13.88
CA ARG A 60 13.27 2.02 -14.11
C ARG A 60 12.77 1.25 -12.89
N THR A 61 11.46 1.29 -12.69
CA THR A 61 10.79 0.41 -11.73
C THR A 61 10.87 -1.04 -12.18
N LEU A 62 10.67 -1.98 -11.24
CA LEU A 62 10.71 -3.41 -11.55
C LEU A 62 9.67 -3.79 -12.62
N THR A 63 8.44 -3.32 -12.48
CA THR A 63 7.34 -3.54 -13.44
C THR A 63 7.63 -2.96 -14.82
N ALA A 64 8.18 -1.75 -14.90
CA ALA A 64 8.60 -1.14 -16.17
C ALA A 64 9.79 -1.88 -16.80
N GLY A 65 10.66 -2.48 -16.00
CA GLY A 65 11.76 -3.33 -16.44
C GLY A 65 11.29 -4.62 -17.11
N LEU A 66 10.21 -5.22 -16.62
CA LEU A 66 9.60 -6.41 -17.24
C LEU A 66 9.18 -6.18 -18.69
N GLY A 67 8.71 -4.97 -19.01
CA GLY A 67 8.32 -4.63 -20.39
C GLY A 67 9.42 -4.78 -21.41
N LYS A 68 10.68 -4.69 -21.02
CA LYS A 68 11.81 -4.93 -21.93
C LYS A 68 12.01 -6.39 -22.29
N LEU A 69 11.65 -7.31 -21.40
CA LEU A 69 11.75 -8.75 -21.67
C LEU A 69 10.77 -9.21 -22.76
N TYR A 70 9.73 -8.43 -23.01
CA TYR A 70 8.78 -8.67 -24.09
C TYR A 70 9.20 -8.06 -25.45
N GLY A 71 10.13 -7.13 -25.47
CA GLY A 71 10.42 -6.29 -26.64
C GLY A 71 11.58 -6.76 -27.53
N GLU A 72 12.34 -7.76 -27.13
CA GLU A 72 13.44 -8.30 -27.93
C GLU A 72 13.02 -9.61 -28.61
N TYR A 73 13.58 -9.88 -29.77
CA TYR A 73 13.19 -10.93 -30.75
C TYR A 73 13.07 -12.37 -30.22
N PHE A 74 13.48 -12.62 -28.97
CA PHE A 74 13.35 -13.91 -28.31
C PHE A 74 12.93 -13.70 -26.85
N ILE A 75 11.76 -14.23 -26.49
CA ILE A 75 11.29 -14.24 -25.10
C ILE A 75 11.94 -15.43 -24.38
N ASP A 76 12.83 -15.15 -23.45
CA ASP A 76 13.34 -16.15 -22.52
C ASP A 76 12.29 -16.39 -21.42
N TYR A 77 11.43 -17.37 -21.62
CA TYR A 77 10.34 -17.70 -20.69
C TYR A 77 10.82 -18.02 -19.26
N PRO A 78 11.91 -18.76 -19.02
CA PRO A 78 12.47 -18.95 -17.69
C PRO A 78 12.84 -17.65 -16.98
N VAL A 79 13.50 -16.74 -17.68
CA VAL A 79 13.89 -15.42 -17.15
C VAL A 79 12.65 -14.57 -16.85
N LEU A 80 11.68 -14.58 -17.76
CA LEU A 80 10.41 -13.88 -17.55
C LEU A 80 9.67 -14.42 -16.33
N ALA A 81 9.56 -15.74 -16.19
CA ALA A 81 8.91 -16.36 -15.03
C ALA A 81 9.62 -16.01 -13.72
N ALA A 82 10.94 -16.05 -13.68
CA ALA A 82 11.71 -15.64 -12.50
C ALA A 82 11.48 -14.17 -12.15
N ALA A 83 11.45 -13.27 -13.13
CA ALA A 83 11.22 -11.85 -12.93
C ALA A 83 9.79 -11.58 -12.41
N LEU A 84 8.78 -12.29 -12.92
CA LEU A 84 7.41 -12.22 -12.41
C LEU A 84 7.30 -12.66 -10.95
N VAL A 85 7.93 -13.77 -10.58
CA VAL A 85 7.99 -14.24 -9.19
C VAL A 85 8.65 -13.19 -8.29
N MET A 86 9.76 -12.60 -8.70
CA MET A 86 10.42 -11.53 -7.96
C MET A 86 9.53 -10.29 -7.77
N THR A 87 8.68 -10.00 -8.72
CA THR A 87 7.72 -8.88 -8.64
C THR A 87 6.62 -9.14 -7.63
N VAL A 88 6.16 -10.38 -7.51
CA VAL A 88 5.06 -10.76 -6.61
C VAL A 88 5.52 -10.89 -5.16
N ILE A 89 6.76 -11.33 -4.90
CA ILE A 89 7.27 -11.58 -3.55
C ILE A 89 7.11 -10.39 -2.60
N PRO A 90 7.50 -9.15 -2.92
CA PRO A 90 7.35 -8.00 -2.02
C PRO A 90 5.90 -7.73 -1.63
N VAL A 91 4.97 -7.87 -2.58
CA VAL A 91 3.54 -7.68 -2.35
C VAL A 91 3.00 -8.73 -1.37
N LEU A 92 3.38 -10.01 -1.57
CA LEU A 92 3.00 -11.11 -0.68
C LEU A 92 3.54 -10.92 0.73
N ILE A 93 4.80 -10.49 0.89
CA ILE A 93 5.41 -10.22 2.19
C ILE A 93 4.63 -9.15 2.94
N ILE A 94 4.34 -8.02 2.30
CA ILE A 94 3.58 -6.93 2.91
C ILE A 94 2.15 -7.37 3.25
N TYR A 95 1.50 -8.12 2.37
CA TYR A 95 0.18 -8.68 2.63
C TYR A 95 0.17 -9.58 3.87
N VAL A 96 1.09 -10.53 3.97
CA VAL A 96 1.19 -11.45 5.13
C VAL A 96 1.42 -10.69 6.43
N LEU A 97 2.25 -9.64 6.42
CA LEU A 97 2.52 -8.82 7.60
C LEU A 97 1.32 -7.97 8.03
N THR A 98 0.48 -7.55 7.09
CA THR A 98 -0.61 -6.60 7.35
C THR A 98 -2.00 -7.24 7.36
N GLN A 99 -2.15 -8.51 6.93
CA GLN A 99 -3.44 -9.19 6.78
C GLN A 99 -4.31 -9.17 8.03
N ARG A 100 -3.74 -9.37 9.22
CA ARG A 100 -4.50 -9.38 10.48
C ARG A 100 -5.12 -8.03 10.79
N GLN A 101 -4.42 -6.96 10.50
CA GLN A 101 -4.87 -5.59 10.75
C GLN A 101 -5.88 -5.15 9.69
N MET A 102 -5.73 -5.62 8.46
CA MET A 102 -6.66 -5.39 7.37
C MET A 102 -8.03 -6.02 7.64
N ILE A 103 -8.06 -7.26 8.10
CA ILE A 103 -9.31 -7.97 8.48
C ILE A 103 -10.03 -7.22 9.61
N ARG A 104 -9.30 -6.76 10.63
CA ARG A 104 -9.88 -5.96 11.73
C ARG A 104 -10.48 -4.64 11.23
N GLY A 105 -9.81 -3.95 10.32
CA GLY A 105 -10.30 -2.69 9.74
C GLY A 105 -11.56 -2.89 8.91
N MET A 106 -11.66 -3.96 8.14
CA MET A 106 -12.83 -4.29 7.32
C MET A 106 -14.05 -4.70 8.17
N THR A 107 -13.85 -5.50 9.23
CA THR A 107 -14.93 -5.92 10.12
C THR A 107 -15.50 -4.77 10.92
N MET A 108 -14.70 -3.82 11.37
CA MET A 108 -15.20 -2.62 12.05
C MET A 108 -16.02 -1.70 11.13
N GLY A 109 -15.74 -1.68 9.83
CA GLY A 109 -16.54 -0.96 8.83
C GLY A 109 -17.87 -1.64 8.48
N ALA A 110 -17.96 -2.97 8.62
CA ALA A 110 -19.15 -3.76 8.28
C ALA A 110 -20.18 -3.84 9.43
N LEU A 111 -19.80 -3.48 10.65
CA LEU A 111 -20.65 -3.50 11.86
C LEU A 111 -21.44 -2.20 12.07
N LYS A 112 -21.54 -1.36 11.05
CA LYS A 112 -22.40 -0.15 11.10
C LYS A 112 -23.77 -0.43 10.49
#